data_471e9c31046a04d7c6c676eb35fa4ae2
#
_entry.id   471e9c31046a04d7c6c676eb35fa4ae2
#
_cell.length_a   1.000
_cell.length_b   1.000
_cell.length_c   1.000
_cell.angle_alpha   90.00
_cell.angle_beta   90.00
_cell.angle_gamma   90.00
#
_symmetry.space_group_name_H-M   'P 1'
#
loop_
_entity.id
_entity.type
_entity.pdbx_description
1 polymer ?
#
loop_
_entity_poly.entity_id
_entity_poly.type
_entity_poly.pdbx_seq_one_letter_code
_entity_poly.pdbx_strand_id
1 'polypeptide(L)'
;MSEHAEPHTTGHHIDDVHEDPYVMDRKKIQEPPKGWGPSLRFLGPGMITSAAVVGSGELITATTLGARVGFMLLWLVFVSTFVKVAVQIEIARFSISTGKPAIEGYDLVPPRIAGRGWASYLAILMFLQFVTSQAGVLGEAALALTLLVPSVSAAWWVAVMVVVAIAIHIANRYAIVESVSTVLVVAVTAAAVVMVFGLQATPFAFTTGDVAGGLSFQIAAGSMGVALSMFGLTGVGAGEISSYSFWVVEKGYAAWTGPNDGSEEWAERARGWISVMKLDAWVAWVIYTASTAAFYTLGAAVLHPQGLVPKGNELITTIASIFTSTIGGWVGPVFLVFAAVALFKTILANVPSLSRQTANALSVFRVFTWRDKPARDRWMRGLMSSCRSSGGCSPWCSPRR
;
A
#
# COMPACT_ATOMS: atom_id res chain seq x y z
N MET A 1 -42.45 -45.35 6.46
CA MET A 1 -41.22 -44.77 7.06
C MET A 1 -40.62 -43.84 6.06
N SER A 2 -40.91 -42.57 6.20
CA SER A 2 -40.50 -41.49 5.32
C SER A 2 -39.34 -40.76 5.98
N GLU A 3 -38.17 -40.87 5.36
CA GLU A 3 -36.95 -40.17 5.79
C GLU A 3 -36.99 -38.74 5.26
N HIS A 4 -37.14 -37.79 6.15
CA HIS A 4 -37.09 -36.37 5.84
C HIS A 4 -35.64 -35.95 5.56
N ALA A 5 -35.33 -35.63 4.32
CA ALA A 5 -34.08 -34.96 3.96
C ALA A 5 -34.22 -33.47 4.37
N GLU A 6 -33.43 -33.04 5.34
CA GLU A 6 -33.26 -31.63 5.67
C GLU A 6 -32.54 -30.87 4.55
N PRO A 7 -32.93 -29.64 4.21
CA PRO A 7 -32.24 -28.84 3.23
C PRO A 7 -30.94 -28.29 3.83
N HIS A 8 -29.80 -28.67 3.28
CA HIS A 8 -28.51 -28.05 3.56
C HIS A 8 -28.54 -26.57 3.17
N THR A 9 -28.79 -25.73 4.15
CA THR A 9 -28.53 -24.29 4.05
C THR A 9 -27.03 -24.08 3.98
N THR A 10 -26.51 -23.79 2.80
CA THR A 10 -25.15 -23.30 2.57
C THR A 10 -25.01 -21.89 3.13
N GLY A 11 -24.89 -21.77 4.44
CA GLY A 11 -24.35 -20.61 5.11
C GLY A 11 -22.83 -20.59 4.80
N HIS A 12 -22.40 -19.70 3.94
CA HIS A 12 -20.98 -19.40 3.78
C HIS A 12 -20.47 -18.82 5.09
N HIS A 13 -19.94 -19.66 5.95
CA HIS A 13 -19.17 -19.25 7.10
C HIS A 13 -17.83 -18.68 6.63
N ILE A 14 -17.68 -17.37 6.76
CA ILE A 14 -16.40 -16.64 6.63
C ILE A 14 -15.40 -17.10 7.73
N ASP A 15 -15.84 -17.90 8.68
CA ASP A 15 -15.08 -18.36 9.84
C ASP A 15 -14.06 -19.49 9.53
N ASP A 16 -14.16 -20.16 8.39
CA ASP A 16 -13.21 -21.22 7.98
C ASP A 16 -11.84 -20.71 7.50
N VAL A 17 -11.66 -19.39 7.40
CA VAL A 17 -10.39 -18.75 7.02
C VAL A 17 -9.35 -18.76 8.16
N HIS A 18 -9.67 -19.26 9.34
CA HIS A 18 -8.72 -19.37 10.47
C HIS A 18 -7.67 -20.46 10.31
N GLU A 19 -7.75 -21.30 9.29
CA GLU A 19 -6.64 -22.15 8.88
C GLU A 19 -5.60 -21.35 8.08
N ASP A 20 -4.34 -21.73 8.25
CA ASP A 20 -3.16 -21.05 7.70
C ASP A 20 -3.31 -20.74 6.18
N PRO A 21 -3.33 -19.46 5.76
CA PRO A 21 -3.47 -19.10 4.35
C PRO A 21 -2.26 -19.47 3.49
N TYR A 22 -1.11 -19.74 4.11
CA TYR A 22 0.12 -20.13 3.44
C TYR A 22 0.22 -21.63 3.20
N VAL A 23 -0.80 -22.40 3.60
CA VAL A 23 -0.90 -23.84 3.33
C VAL A 23 -1.96 -24.09 2.26
N MET A 24 -1.51 -24.60 1.13
CA MET A 24 -2.38 -25.01 0.04
C MET A 24 -2.93 -26.42 0.36
N ASP A 25 -4.22 -26.51 0.64
CA ASP A 25 -4.93 -27.76 0.92
C ASP A 25 -6.06 -27.96 -0.12
N ARG A 26 -6.25 -29.21 -0.55
CA ARG A 26 -7.37 -29.58 -1.46
C ARG A 26 -8.75 -29.24 -0.87
N LYS A 27 -8.88 -29.23 0.46
CA LYS A 27 -10.13 -28.88 1.15
C LYS A 27 -10.52 -27.41 1.01
N LYS A 28 -9.56 -26.54 0.65
CA LYS A 28 -9.77 -25.08 0.49
C LYS A 28 -10.06 -24.67 -0.95
N ILE A 29 -10.09 -25.63 -1.88
CA ILE A 29 -10.33 -25.34 -3.30
C ILE A 29 -11.69 -24.68 -3.47
N GLN A 30 -11.71 -23.56 -4.17
CA GLN A 30 -12.91 -22.84 -4.59
C GLN A 30 -12.83 -22.50 -6.07
N GLU A 31 -13.96 -22.60 -6.75
CA GLU A 31 -14.05 -22.19 -8.14
C GLU A 31 -14.03 -20.67 -8.25
N PRO A 32 -13.29 -20.11 -9.21
CA PRO A 32 -13.25 -18.66 -9.41
C PRO A 32 -14.62 -18.15 -9.88
N PRO A 33 -15.00 -16.91 -9.48
CA PRO A 33 -16.26 -16.32 -9.91
C PRO A 33 -16.27 -16.10 -11.42
N LYS A 34 -17.42 -16.35 -12.06
CA LYS A 34 -17.62 -16.12 -13.47
C LYS A 34 -18.21 -14.73 -13.69
N GLY A 35 -17.51 -13.90 -14.47
CA GLY A 35 -17.95 -12.55 -14.84
C GLY A 35 -17.51 -11.44 -13.88
N TRP A 36 -17.64 -10.19 -14.31
CA TRP A 36 -17.10 -9.01 -13.64
C TRP A 36 -17.80 -8.69 -12.31
N GLY A 37 -19.13 -8.75 -12.27
CA GLY A 37 -19.89 -8.39 -11.06
C GLY A 37 -19.53 -9.25 -9.85
N PRO A 38 -19.61 -10.59 -9.94
CA PRO A 38 -19.18 -11.47 -8.86
C PRO A 38 -17.71 -11.29 -8.46
N SER A 39 -16.81 -11.01 -9.42
CA SER A 39 -15.38 -10.81 -9.16
C SER A 39 -15.10 -9.59 -8.28
N LEU A 40 -15.91 -8.53 -8.36
CA LEU A 40 -15.75 -7.33 -7.53
C LEU A 40 -15.84 -7.61 -6.01
N ARG A 41 -16.53 -8.68 -5.60
CA ARG A 41 -16.65 -9.07 -4.19
C ARG A 41 -15.36 -9.65 -3.61
N PHE A 42 -14.46 -10.08 -4.47
CA PHE A 42 -13.18 -10.69 -4.07
C PHE A 42 -12.02 -9.69 -4.08
N LEU A 43 -12.24 -8.44 -4.52
CA LEU A 43 -11.22 -7.39 -4.47
C LEU A 43 -10.82 -7.12 -3.01
N GLY A 44 -9.59 -6.69 -2.79
CA GLY A 44 -9.10 -6.34 -1.46
C GLY A 44 -7.59 -6.12 -1.39
N PRO A 45 -6.75 -7.08 -1.82
CA PRO A 45 -5.30 -6.92 -1.81
C PRO A 45 -4.82 -5.61 -2.45
N GLY A 46 -5.37 -5.24 -3.60
CA GLY A 46 -5.07 -4.00 -4.31
C GLY A 46 -5.53 -2.76 -3.56
N MET A 47 -6.65 -2.84 -2.84
CA MET A 47 -7.15 -1.73 -2.03
C MET A 47 -6.23 -1.44 -0.85
N ILE A 48 -5.73 -2.48 -0.17
CA ILE A 48 -4.74 -2.32 0.92
C ILE A 48 -3.45 -1.72 0.37
N THR A 49 -2.98 -2.19 -0.78
CA THR A 49 -1.78 -1.66 -1.45
C THR A 49 -1.98 -0.20 -1.86
N SER A 50 -3.13 0.14 -2.44
CA SER A 50 -3.46 1.53 -2.77
C SER A 50 -3.50 2.42 -1.52
N ALA A 51 -4.01 1.90 -0.40
CA ALA A 51 -4.01 2.65 0.86
C ALA A 51 -2.61 2.85 1.45
N ALA A 52 -1.71 1.90 1.22
CA ALA A 52 -0.31 2.04 1.62
C ALA A 52 0.40 3.19 0.87
N VAL A 53 0.05 3.39 -0.39
CA VAL A 53 0.66 4.37 -1.31
C VAL A 53 -0.01 5.74 -1.22
N VAL A 54 -1.34 5.79 -1.43
CA VAL A 54 -2.12 7.03 -1.45
C VAL A 54 -2.13 7.68 -0.06
N GLY A 55 -1.28 8.63 0.15
CA GLY A 55 -1.06 9.33 1.42
C GLY A 55 0.33 9.92 1.39
N SER A 56 1.32 9.24 1.93
CA SER A 56 2.70 9.75 1.97
C SER A 56 3.33 9.89 0.59
N GLY A 57 3.21 8.86 -0.25
CA GLY A 57 3.77 8.88 -1.61
C GLY A 57 3.17 9.99 -2.47
N GLU A 58 1.86 10.13 -2.41
CA GLU A 58 1.13 11.01 -3.31
C GLU A 58 1.03 12.44 -2.76
N LEU A 59 0.53 12.58 -1.53
CA LEU A 59 0.36 13.89 -0.90
C LEU A 59 1.68 14.66 -0.79
N ILE A 60 2.76 13.98 -0.44
CA ILE A 60 4.06 14.59 -0.21
C ILE A 60 4.90 14.58 -1.50
N THR A 61 5.15 13.39 -2.04
CA THR A 61 6.14 13.19 -3.12
C THR A 61 5.61 13.71 -4.44
N ALA A 62 4.40 13.33 -4.86
CA ALA A 62 3.86 13.74 -6.14
C ALA A 62 3.65 15.26 -6.19
N THR A 63 3.11 15.86 -5.12
CA THR A 63 2.94 17.33 -5.00
C THR A 63 4.29 18.05 -5.07
N THR A 64 5.32 17.56 -4.36
CA THR A 64 6.65 18.17 -4.39
C THR A 64 7.30 18.06 -5.77
N LEU A 65 7.10 16.93 -6.48
CA LEU A 65 7.64 16.77 -7.83
C LEU A 65 6.93 17.69 -8.82
N GLY A 66 5.60 17.82 -8.74
CA GLY A 66 4.83 18.79 -9.52
C GLY A 66 5.28 20.24 -9.25
N ALA A 67 5.52 20.59 -7.99
CA ALA A 67 6.05 21.89 -7.60
C ALA A 67 7.43 22.20 -8.21
N ARG A 68 8.29 21.19 -8.35
CA ARG A 68 9.66 21.36 -8.91
C ARG A 68 9.69 21.58 -10.41
N VAL A 69 8.87 20.80 -11.16
CA VAL A 69 9.00 20.72 -12.63
C VAL A 69 7.75 21.13 -13.39
N GLY A 70 6.71 21.61 -12.69
CA GLY A 70 5.43 21.95 -13.31
C GLY A 70 4.77 20.72 -13.94
N PHE A 71 4.08 20.90 -15.05
CA PHE A 71 3.39 19.82 -15.76
C PHE A 71 4.31 18.88 -16.53
N MET A 72 5.56 19.24 -16.80
CA MET A 72 6.46 18.59 -17.75
C MET A 72 6.57 17.07 -17.63
N LEU A 73 6.56 16.54 -16.41
CA LEU A 73 6.72 15.09 -16.18
C LEU A 73 5.39 14.39 -15.85
N LEU A 74 4.24 14.99 -16.16
CA LEU A 74 2.92 14.37 -15.91
C LEU A 74 2.79 13.01 -16.62
N TRP A 75 3.31 12.88 -17.84
CA TRP A 75 3.35 11.62 -18.58
C TRP A 75 4.06 10.51 -17.83
N LEU A 76 5.08 10.85 -17.04
CA LEU A 76 5.88 9.88 -16.30
C LEU A 76 5.11 9.27 -15.12
N VAL A 77 4.11 9.96 -14.58
CA VAL A 77 3.14 9.40 -13.61
C VAL A 77 2.49 8.17 -14.21
N PHE A 78 1.91 8.31 -15.39
CA PHE A 78 1.19 7.21 -16.05
C PHE A 78 2.12 6.06 -16.45
N VAL A 79 3.26 6.37 -17.04
CA VAL A 79 4.23 5.35 -17.46
C VAL A 79 4.79 4.59 -16.27
N SER A 80 5.19 5.29 -15.20
CA SER A 80 5.78 4.64 -14.03
C SER A 80 4.78 3.74 -13.31
N THR A 81 3.55 4.19 -13.14
CA THR A 81 2.52 3.41 -12.47
C THR A 81 2.08 2.21 -13.32
N PHE A 82 2.01 2.37 -14.65
CA PHE A 82 1.70 1.29 -15.58
C PHE A 82 2.75 0.18 -15.58
N VAL A 83 4.03 0.53 -15.63
CA VAL A 83 5.12 -0.46 -15.55
C VAL A 83 5.07 -1.21 -14.22
N LYS A 84 4.81 -0.50 -13.13
CA LYS A 84 4.76 -1.09 -11.79
C LYS A 84 3.58 -2.02 -11.57
N VAL A 85 2.38 -1.71 -12.10
CA VAL A 85 1.26 -2.63 -12.00
C VAL A 85 1.49 -3.91 -12.78
N ALA A 86 2.21 -3.84 -13.92
CA ALA A 86 2.58 -5.05 -14.66
C ALA A 86 3.49 -5.97 -13.82
N VAL A 87 4.50 -5.39 -13.15
CA VAL A 87 5.38 -6.14 -12.23
C VAL A 87 4.59 -6.70 -11.05
N GLN A 88 3.68 -5.91 -10.47
CA GLN A 88 2.80 -6.33 -9.37
C GLN A 88 1.96 -7.55 -9.75
N ILE A 89 1.38 -7.55 -10.96
CA ILE A 89 0.60 -8.68 -11.49
C ILE A 89 1.45 -9.94 -11.62
N GLU A 90 2.69 -9.82 -12.12
CA GLU A 90 3.57 -10.99 -12.30
C GLU A 90 4.01 -11.60 -10.96
N ILE A 91 4.34 -10.78 -9.98
CA ILE A 91 4.67 -11.26 -8.63
C ILE A 91 3.45 -11.93 -7.97
N ALA A 92 2.28 -11.35 -8.11
CA ALA A 92 1.05 -11.94 -7.59
C ALA A 92 0.68 -13.27 -8.29
N ARG A 93 0.91 -13.34 -9.61
CA ARG A 93 0.75 -14.58 -10.38
C ARG A 93 1.65 -15.70 -9.84
N PHE A 94 2.92 -15.38 -9.56
CA PHE A 94 3.82 -16.32 -8.89
C PHE A 94 3.24 -16.80 -7.56
N SER A 95 2.74 -15.89 -6.75
CA SER A 95 2.20 -16.22 -5.42
C SER A 95 0.94 -17.09 -5.49
N ILE A 96 0.02 -16.82 -6.42
CA ILE A 96 -1.17 -17.66 -6.63
C ILE A 96 -0.77 -19.07 -7.08
N SER A 97 0.20 -19.17 -8.00
CA SER A 97 0.60 -20.45 -8.58
C SER A 97 1.42 -21.33 -7.63
N THR A 98 2.13 -20.73 -6.66
CA THR A 98 3.07 -21.45 -5.79
C THR A 98 2.69 -21.45 -4.32
N GLY A 99 1.76 -20.60 -3.88
CA GLY A 99 1.46 -20.35 -2.47
C GLY A 99 2.58 -19.61 -1.73
N LYS A 100 3.60 -19.10 -2.43
CA LYS A 100 4.79 -18.49 -1.83
C LYS A 100 4.77 -16.97 -1.97
N PRO A 101 5.12 -16.22 -0.91
CA PRO A 101 5.33 -14.78 -1.01
C PRO A 101 6.52 -14.41 -1.90
N ALA A 102 6.56 -13.14 -2.32
CA ALA A 102 7.55 -12.61 -3.26
C ALA A 102 9.01 -12.87 -2.83
N ILE A 103 9.34 -12.73 -1.54
CA ILE A 103 10.73 -12.86 -1.06
C ILE A 103 11.24 -14.29 -1.23
N GLU A 104 10.37 -15.30 -1.09
CA GLU A 104 10.74 -16.68 -1.43
C GLU A 104 10.99 -16.85 -2.93
N GLY A 105 10.28 -16.10 -3.78
CA GLY A 105 10.55 -16.03 -5.22
C GLY A 105 11.88 -15.37 -5.52
N TYR A 106 12.24 -14.31 -4.80
CA TYR A 106 13.55 -13.65 -4.95
C TYR A 106 14.72 -14.58 -4.61
N ASP A 107 14.54 -15.52 -3.66
CA ASP A 107 15.55 -16.53 -3.33
C ASP A 107 15.81 -17.54 -4.46
N LEU A 108 14.92 -17.63 -5.43
CA LEU A 108 15.11 -18.49 -6.60
C LEU A 108 15.99 -17.85 -7.70
N VAL A 109 16.19 -16.53 -7.64
CA VAL A 109 16.91 -15.78 -8.70
C VAL A 109 18.42 -15.97 -8.59
N PRO A 110 19.09 -16.51 -9.63
CA PRO A 110 20.56 -16.60 -9.67
C PRO A 110 21.23 -15.24 -9.92
N PRO A 111 22.52 -15.06 -9.57
CA PRO A 111 23.41 -16.02 -8.90
C PRO A 111 23.11 -16.18 -7.41
N ARG A 112 23.60 -17.29 -6.82
CA ARG A 112 23.48 -17.51 -5.37
C ARG A 112 24.66 -16.91 -4.63
N ILE A 113 24.38 -16.09 -3.63
CA ILE A 113 25.37 -15.46 -2.74
C ILE A 113 25.14 -16.03 -1.33
N ALA A 114 26.18 -16.64 -0.73
CA ALA A 114 26.10 -17.32 0.57
C ALA A 114 24.91 -18.33 0.65
N GLY A 115 24.67 -19.05 -0.46
CA GLY A 115 23.61 -20.07 -0.54
C GLY A 115 22.20 -19.53 -0.74
N ARG A 116 22.02 -18.21 -0.97
CA ARG A 116 20.75 -17.53 -1.24
C ARG A 116 20.75 -16.85 -2.60
N GLY A 117 19.60 -16.74 -3.22
CA GLY A 117 19.44 -15.91 -4.41
C GLY A 117 19.81 -14.46 -4.11
N TRP A 118 20.57 -13.82 -4.99
CA TRP A 118 21.05 -12.45 -4.77
C TRP A 118 19.91 -11.45 -4.51
N ALA A 119 18.77 -11.67 -5.17
CA ALA A 119 17.62 -10.78 -5.06
C ALA A 119 16.98 -10.80 -3.65
N SER A 120 17.21 -11.88 -2.84
CA SER A 120 16.73 -11.92 -1.45
C SER A 120 17.38 -10.83 -0.58
N TYR A 121 18.61 -10.39 -0.92
CA TYR A 121 19.30 -9.34 -0.17
C TYR A 121 18.66 -7.96 -0.39
N LEU A 122 17.87 -7.77 -1.46
CA LEU A 122 17.07 -6.57 -1.65
C LEU A 122 16.05 -6.38 -0.53
N ALA A 123 15.61 -7.46 0.13
CA ALA A 123 14.73 -7.37 1.29
C ALA A 123 15.34 -6.54 2.44
N ILE A 124 16.66 -6.55 2.60
CA ILE A 124 17.38 -5.73 3.60
C ILE A 124 17.28 -4.24 3.24
N LEU A 125 17.53 -3.91 1.96
CA LEU A 125 17.40 -2.53 1.47
C LEU A 125 15.96 -2.05 1.57
N MET A 126 14.99 -2.90 1.22
CA MET A 126 13.57 -2.60 1.35
C MET A 126 13.18 -2.36 2.81
N PHE A 127 13.69 -3.16 3.75
CA PHE A 127 13.47 -2.94 5.18
C PHE A 127 14.00 -1.59 5.65
N LEU A 128 15.25 -1.25 5.32
CA LEU A 128 15.86 0.02 5.71
C LEU A 128 15.11 1.23 5.12
N GLN A 129 14.81 1.17 3.83
CA GLN A 129 14.04 2.21 3.15
C GLN A 129 12.64 2.36 3.76
N PHE A 130 12.00 1.26 4.08
CA PHE A 130 10.64 1.26 4.63
C PHE A 130 10.60 1.86 6.04
N VAL A 131 11.51 1.45 6.94
CA VAL A 131 11.57 1.99 8.30
C VAL A 131 11.82 3.50 8.30
N THR A 132 12.77 3.97 7.49
CA THR A 132 13.08 5.40 7.39
C THR A 132 11.90 6.19 6.80
N SER A 133 11.23 5.66 5.77
CA SER A 133 10.05 6.27 5.18
C SER A 133 8.89 6.38 6.17
N GLN A 134 8.59 5.30 6.91
CA GLN A 134 7.48 5.32 7.88
C GLN A 134 7.73 6.28 9.06
N ALA A 135 8.98 6.43 9.50
CA ALA A 135 9.33 7.41 10.52
C ALA A 135 9.04 8.85 10.03
N GLY A 136 9.37 9.15 8.76
CA GLY A 136 9.03 10.42 8.13
C GLY A 136 7.52 10.66 8.05
N VAL A 137 6.77 9.67 7.55
CA VAL A 137 5.30 9.75 7.44
C VAL A 137 4.63 10.00 8.80
N LEU A 138 5.10 9.34 9.85
CA LEU A 138 4.59 9.51 11.20
C LEU A 138 4.89 10.93 11.73
N GLY A 139 6.09 11.44 11.46
CA GLY A 139 6.49 12.80 11.81
C GLY A 139 5.62 13.85 11.15
N GLU A 140 5.36 13.72 9.84
CA GLU A 140 4.51 14.64 9.08
C GLU A 140 3.04 14.59 9.55
N ALA A 141 2.51 13.40 9.86
CA ALA A 141 1.17 13.27 10.43
C ALA A 141 1.07 13.95 11.80
N ALA A 142 2.08 13.80 12.65
CA ALA A 142 2.16 14.45 13.95
C ALA A 142 2.28 15.98 13.81
N LEU A 143 3.04 16.46 12.84
CA LEU A 143 3.17 17.88 12.54
C LEU A 143 1.82 18.48 12.12
N ALA A 144 1.08 17.80 11.25
CA ALA A 144 -0.27 18.24 10.84
C ALA A 144 -1.21 18.40 12.05
N LEU A 145 -1.18 17.46 13.01
CA LEU A 145 -1.96 17.53 14.23
C LEU A 145 -1.46 18.62 15.20
N THR A 146 -0.15 18.85 15.26
CA THR A 146 0.41 19.94 16.08
C THR A 146 0.03 21.32 15.54
N LEU A 147 -0.06 21.47 14.22
CA LEU A 147 -0.54 22.72 13.60
C LEU A 147 -2.03 22.96 13.89
N LEU A 148 -2.82 21.89 14.07
CA LEU A 148 -4.24 22.01 14.47
C LEU A 148 -4.39 22.31 15.95
N VAL A 149 -3.57 21.71 16.81
CA VAL A 149 -3.63 21.86 18.27
C VAL A 149 -2.22 22.20 18.78
N PRO A 150 -1.82 23.48 18.72
CA PRO A 150 -0.46 23.92 19.08
C PRO A 150 -0.06 23.66 20.54
N SER A 151 -1.04 23.44 21.42
CA SER A 151 -0.81 23.09 22.83
C SER A 151 -0.25 21.69 23.04
N VAL A 152 -0.30 20.80 22.01
CA VAL A 152 0.16 19.42 22.08
C VAL A 152 1.40 19.26 21.20
N SER A 153 2.50 18.81 21.78
CA SER A 153 3.74 18.61 21.03
C SER A 153 3.64 17.45 20.02
N ALA A 154 4.42 17.53 18.94
CA ALA A 154 4.48 16.46 17.94
C ALA A 154 4.85 15.09 18.55
N ALA A 155 5.71 15.07 19.57
CA ALA A 155 6.09 13.84 20.26
C ALA A 155 4.88 13.13 20.92
N TRP A 156 3.98 13.90 21.51
CA TRP A 156 2.74 13.35 22.08
C TRP A 156 1.81 12.79 20.98
N TRP A 157 1.68 13.50 19.87
CA TRP A 157 0.90 13.00 18.74
C TRP A 157 1.47 11.72 18.16
N VAL A 158 2.80 11.62 18.02
CA VAL A 158 3.48 10.39 17.62
C VAL A 158 3.14 9.25 18.59
N ALA A 159 3.25 9.49 19.91
CA ALA A 159 2.94 8.47 20.93
C ALA A 159 1.48 7.99 20.83
N VAL A 160 0.52 8.92 20.70
CA VAL A 160 -0.90 8.59 20.55
C VAL A 160 -1.14 7.76 19.28
N MET A 161 -0.62 8.19 18.13
CA MET A 161 -0.78 7.48 16.87
C MET A 161 -0.16 6.07 16.91
N VAL A 162 1.01 5.92 17.54
CA VAL A 162 1.64 4.61 17.73
C VAL A 162 0.77 3.70 18.59
N VAL A 163 0.22 4.21 19.71
CA VAL A 163 -0.68 3.42 20.57
C VAL A 163 -1.94 3.00 19.82
N VAL A 164 -2.56 3.93 19.08
CA VAL A 164 -3.76 3.64 18.27
C VAL A 164 -3.46 2.62 17.18
N ALA A 165 -2.35 2.77 16.47
CA ALA A 165 -1.93 1.80 15.45
C ALA A 165 -1.72 0.41 16.05
N ILE A 166 -1.04 0.31 17.20
CA ILE A 166 -0.83 -0.96 17.90
C ILE A 166 -2.17 -1.58 18.33
N ALA A 167 -3.09 -0.80 18.88
CA ALA A 167 -4.40 -1.29 19.29
C ALA A 167 -5.19 -1.88 18.10
N ILE A 168 -5.17 -1.19 16.96
CA ILE A 168 -5.83 -1.67 15.72
C ILE A 168 -5.17 -2.97 15.24
N HIS A 169 -3.83 -3.06 15.27
CA HIS A 169 -3.11 -4.24 14.79
C HIS A 169 -3.20 -5.45 15.73
N ILE A 170 -3.33 -5.23 17.06
CA ILE A 170 -3.56 -6.32 18.02
C ILE A 170 -4.89 -7.02 17.75
N ALA A 171 -5.90 -6.28 17.28
CA ALA A 171 -7.17 -6.86 16.88
C ALA A 171 -7.03 -7.88 15.74
N ASN A 172 -5.89 -7.88 15.03
CA ASN A 172 -5.41 -8.85 14.00
C ASN A 172 -6.50 -9.32 13.00
N ARG A 173 -7.38 -8.39 12.57
CA ARG A 173 -8.45 -8.70 11.63
C ARG A 173 -8.11 -8.09 10.27
N TYR A 174 -7.68 -8.94 9.33
CA TYR A 174 -7.48 -8.56 7.93
C TYR A 174 -8.66 -7.72 7.38
N ALA A 175 -9.88 -8.16 7.64
CA ALA A 175 -11.09 -7.49 7.18
C ALA A 175 -11.23 -6.03 7.68
N ILE A 176 -10.78 -5.73 8.90
CA ILE A 176 -10.79 -4.34 9.41
C ILE A 176 -9.77 -3.49 8.66
N VAL A 177 -8.55 -3.98 8.49
CA VAL A 177 -7.50 -3.27 7.74
C VAL A 177 -7.93 -3.05 6.30
N GLU A 178 -8.50 -4.07 5.65
CA GLU A 178 -9.02 -4.00 4.28
C GLU A 178 -10.14 -2.96 4.16
N SER A 179 -11.17 -3.01 5.03
CA SER A 179 -12.33 -2.12 4.96
C SER A 179 -11.97 -0.67 5.25
N VAL A 180 -11.22 -0.41 6.32
CA VAL A 180 -10.79 0.95 6.69
C VAL A 180 -9.89 1.52 5.59
N SER A 181 -8.93 0.74 5.09
CA SER A 181 -8.04 1.15 4.03
C SER A 181 -8.79 1.50 2.74
N THR A 182 -9.79 0.68 2.37
CA THR A 182 -10.62 0.90 1.18
C THR A 182 -11.40 2.20 1.27
N VAL A 183 -12.11 2.43 2.37
CA VAL A 183 -12.90 3.65 2.55
C VAL A 183 -12.00 4.89 2.53
N LEU A 184 -10.90 4.86 3.26
CA LEU A 184 -10.00 6.01 3.37
C LEU A 184 -9.28 6.31 2.05
N VAL A 185 -8.83 5.29 1.31
CA VAL A 185 -8.13 5.53 0.03
C VAL A 185 -9.07 6.11 -1.03
N VAL A 186 -10.29 5.62 -1.09
CA VAL A 186 -11.30 6.15 -2.03
C VAL A 186 -11.65 7.58 -1.66
N ALA A 187 -11.88 7.88 -0.37
CA ALA A 187 -12.18 9.23 0.09
C ALA A 187 -11.05 10.21 -0.20
N VAL A 188 -9.78 9.84 0.09
CA VAL A 188 -8.60 10.67 -0.17
C VAL A 188 -8.42 10.93 -1.67
N THR A 189 -8.56 9.89 -2.50
CA THR A 189 -8.45 10.02 -3.95
C THR A 189 -9.56 10.91 -4.51
N ALA A 190 -10.80 10.69 -4.10
CA ALA A 190 -11.93 11.49 -4.54
C ALA A 190 -11.76 12.97 -4.16
N ALA A 191 -11.34 13.24 -2.92
CA ALA A 191 -11.08 14.60 -2.46
C ALA A 191 -9.97 15.27 -3.29
N ALA A 192 -8.86 14.58 -3.57
CA ALA A 192 -7.78 15.12 -4.41
C ALA A 192 -8.25 15.45 -5.83
N VAL A 193 -9.03 14.55 -6.44
CA VAL A 193 -9.60 14.76 -7.78
C VAL A 193 -10.58 15.94 -7.79
N VAL A 194 -11.47 16.04 -6.82
CA VAL A 194 -12.41 17.17 -6.69
C VAL A 194 -11.65 18.49 -6.56
N MET A 195 -10.55 18.50 -5.78
CA MET A 195 -9.71 19.69 -5.64
C MET A 195 -9.07 20.13 -6.97
N VAL A 196 -8.59 19.19 -7.80
CA VAL A 196 -8.04 19.52 -9.13
C VAL A 196 -9.10 20.19 -10.02
N PHE A 197 -10.33 19.68 -10.02
CA PHE A 197 -11.43 20.33 -10.75
C PHE A 197 -11.79 21.70 -10.15
N GLY A 198 -11.74 21.81 -8.83
CA GLY A 198 -11.96 23.07 -8.12
C GLY A 198 -10.97 24.18 -8.50
N LEU A 199 -9.74 23.85 -8.89
CA LEU A 199 -8.74 24.82 -9.35
C LEU A 199 -9.23 25.64 -10.55
N GLN A 200 -10.11 25.10 -11.39
CA GLN A 200 -10.62 25.81 -12.56
C GLN A 200 -11.44 27.06 -12.21
N ALA A 201 -11.94 27.16 -10.98
CA ALA A 201 -12.65 28.32 -10.46
C ALA A 201 -11.73 29.30 -9.70
N THR A 202 -10.41 29.16 -9.81
CA THR A 202 -9.41 29.90 -9.02
C THR A 202 -8.37 30.57 -9.92
N PRO A 203 -7.55 31.47 -9.41
CA PRO A 203 -6.42 32.05 -10.16
C PRO A 203 -5.37 31.04 -10.62
N PHE A 204 -5.43 29.80 -10.11
CA PHE A 204 -4.53 28.69 -10.44
C PHE A 204 -5.11 27.73 -11.48
N ALA A 205 -6.11 28.18 -12.24
CA ALA A 205 -6.66 27.41 -13.35
C ALA A 205 -5.56 27.06 -14.36
N PHE A 206 -5.47 25.80 -14.72
CA PHE A 206 -4.56 25.31 -15.74
C PHE A 206 -5.31 25.03 -17.05
N THR A 207 -4.60 25.09 -18.17
CA THR A 207 -5.17 24.92 -19.49
C THR A 207 -5.03 23.49 -20.00
N THR A 208 -5.84 23.15 -21.03
CA THR A 208 -5.62 21.90 -21.76
C THR A 208 -4.23 21.83 -22.41
N GLY A 209 -3.65 23.00 -22.76
CA GLY A 209 -2.29 23.11 -23.27
C GLY A 209 -1.22 22.68 -22.24
N ASP A 210 -1.41 23.04 -20.96
CA ASP A 210 -0.51 22.63 -19.89
C ASP A 210 -0.51 21.11 -19.71
N VAL A 211 -1.69 20.51 -19.73
CA VAL A 211 -1.84 19.05 -19.65
C VAL A 211 -1.26 18.36 -20.89
N ALA A 212 -1.53 18.87 -22.08
CA ALA A 212 -1.01 18.32 -23.34
C ALA A 212 0.53 18.44 -23.38
N GLY A 213 1.10 19.57 -22.94
CA GLY A 213 2.53 19.74 -22.75
C GLY A 213 3.11 18.74 -21.74
N GLY A 214 2.39 18.50 -20.65
CA GLY A 214 2.75 17.51 -19.64
C GLY A 214 2.70 16.05 -20.11
N LEU A 215 1.99 15.78 -21.19
CA LEU A 215 1.88 14.46 -21.82
C LEU A 215 2.78 14.29 -23.06
N SER A 216 3.66 15.25 -23.37
CA SER A 216 4.49 15.27 -24.58
C SER A 216 5.75 14.41 -24.53
N PHE A 217 5.94 13.60 -23.48
CA PHE A 217 7.12 12.73 -23.28
C PHE A 217 8.46 13.46 -23.29
N GLN A 218 8.47 14.75 -22.94
CA GLN A 218 9.69 15.55 -22.85
C GLN A 218 10.32 15.47 -21.46
N ILE A 219 11.64 15.53 -21.42
CA ILE A 219 12.46 15.66 -20.21
C ILE A 219 13.37 16.87 -20.42
N ALA A 220 13.23 17.90 -19.58
CA ALA A 220 14.14 19.05 -19.68
C ALA A 220 15.58 18.66 -19.39
N ALA A 221 16.51 19.36 -20.02
CA ALA A 221 17.92 19.21 -19.72
C ALA A 221 18.17 19.46 -18.23
N GLY A 222 18.88 18.54 -17.56
CA GLY A 222 19.17 18.61 -16.13
C GLY A 222 18.08 18.05 -15.20
N SER A 223 16.89 17.69 -15.68
CA SER A 223 15.79 17.13 -14.84
C SER A 223 15.79 15.60 -14.75
N MET A 224 16.80 14.90 -15.27
CA MET A 224 16.88 13.44 -15.23
C MET A 224 16.83 12.88 -13.81
N GLY A 225 17.49 13.52 -12.83
CA GLY A 225 17.44 13.11 -11.43
C GLY A 225 16.03 13.21 -10.82
N VAL A 226 15.27 14.24 -11.19
CA VAL A 226 13.87 14.42 -10.77
C VAL A 226 13.00 13.36 -11.45
N ALA A 227 13.20 13.08 -12.74
CA ALA A 227 12.48 12.06 -13.47
C ALA A 227 12.70 10.66 -12.88
N LEU A 228 13.95 10.30 -12.55
CA LEU A 228 14.28 9.04 -11.88
C LEU A 228 13.64 8.96 -10.49
N SER A 229 13.71 10.04 -9.72
CA SER A 229 13.04 10.11 -8.41
C SER A 229 11.53 9.93 -8.55
N MET A 230 10.92 10.58 -9.53
CA MET A 230 9.51 10.44 -9.83
C MET A 230 9.15 9.01 -10.22
N PHE A 231 9.90 8.41 -11.14
CA PHE A 231 9.69 7.01 -11.51
C PHE A 231 9.80 6.07 -10.31
N GLY A 232 10.74 6.29 -9.40
CA GLY A 232 10.94 5.46 -8.21
C GLY A 232 9.86 5.63 -7.14
N LEU A 233 9.44 6.86 -6.86
CA LEU A 233 8.66 7.23 -5.68
C LEU A 233 7.14 7.36 -5.92
N THR A 234 6.67 7.51 -7.17
CA THR A 234 5.23 7.62 -7.46
C THR A 234 4.57 6.25 -7.62
N GLY A 235 3.34 6.11 -7.16
CA GLY A 235 2.62 4.85 -7.20
C GLY A 235 3.24 3.79 -6.28
N VAL A 236 3.00 2.52 -6.58
CA VAL A 236 3.53 1.39 -5.79
C VAL A 236 5.06 1.29 -5.90
N GLY A 237 5.75 1.20 -4.77
CA GLY A 237 7.18 0.94 -4.71
C GLY A 237 7.51 -0.55 -4.64
N ALA A 238 8.79 -0.90 -4.56
CA ALA A 238 9.24 -2.30 -4.46
C ALA A 238 8.71 -3.00 -3.20
N GLY A 239 8.61 -2.27 -2.08
CA GLY A 239 8.04 -2.76 -0.83
C GLY A 239 6.56 -3.09 -0.97
N GLU A 240 5.78 -2.19 -1.55
CA GLU A 240 4.34 -2.37 -1.75
C GLU A 240 4.04 -3.48 -2.76
N ILE A 241 4.82 -3.60 -3.84
CA ILE A 241 4.71 -4.69 -4.81
C ILE A 241 4.99 -6.05 -4.13
N SER A 242 6.03 -6.11 -3.30
CA SER A 242 6.34 -7.32 -2.53
C SER A 242 5.26 -7.64 -1.51
N SER A 243 4.70 -6.62 -0.84
CA SER A 243 3.60 -6.77 0.11
C SER A 243 2.33 -7.29 -0.53
N TYR A 244 2.05 -6.88 -1.76
CA TYR A 244 0.88 -7.34 -2.49
C TYR A 244 0.81 -8.87 -2.58
N SER A 245 1.96 -9.53 -2.71
CA SER A 245 2.03 -10.99 -2.72
C SER A 245 1.51 -11.63 -1.43
N PHE A 246 1.76 -11.03 -0.27
CA PHE A 246 1.22 -11.51 1.00
C PHE A 246 -0.30 -11.31 1.08
N TRP A 247 -0.78 -10.14 0.66
CA TRP A 247 -2.21 -9.84 0.66
C TRP A 247 -3.00 -10.77 -0.26
N VAL A 248 -2.43 -11.12 -1.43
CA VAL A 248 -2.99 -12.09 -2.38
C VAL A 248 -3.09 -13.49 -1.77
N VAL A 249 -2.05 -13.93 -1.05
CA VAL A 249 -2.07 -15.23 -0.36
C VAL A 249 -3.04 -15.21 0.83
N GLU A 250 -3.02 -14.17 1.64
CA GLU A 250 -3.88 -14.04 2.83
C GLU A 250 -5.36 -13.82 2.49
N LYS A 251 -5.66 -13.24 1.33
CA LYS A 251 -7.03 -13.18 0.81
C LYS A 251 -7.57 -14.57 0.49
N GLY A 252 -6.68 -15.51 0.14
CA GLY A 252 -7.01 -16.89 -0.13
C GLY A 252 -6.85 -17.33 -1.59
N TYR A 253 -6.48 -16.45 -2.51
CA TYR A 253 -6.41 -16.81 -3.95
C TYR A 253 -5.53 -18.03 -4.22
N ALA A 254 -4.38 -18.14 -3.53
CA ALA A 254 -3.51 -19.31 -3.64
C ALA A 254 -4.16 -20.58 -3.04
N ALA A 255 -4.73 -20.47 -1.84
CA ALA A 255 -5.39 -21.58 -1.16
C ALA A 255 -6.62 -22.07 -1.94
N TRP A 256 -7.40 -21.16 -2.53
CA TRP A 256 -8.57 -21.50 -3.36
C TRP A 256 -8.19 -22.12 -4.71
N THR A 257 -7.02 -21.77 -5.26
CA THR A 257 -6.48 -22.45 -6.45
C THR A 257 -6.11 -23.91 -6.11
N GLY A 258 -5.62 -24.15 -4.90
CA GLY A 258 -5.18 -25.46 -4.43
C GLY A 258 -3.77 -25.84 -4.90
N PRO A 259 -3.24 -26.97 -4.38
CA PRO A 259 -1.90 -27.45 -4.74
C PRO A 259 -1.82 -27.79 -6.22
N ASN A 260 -0.70 -27.42 -6.85
CA ASN A 260 -0.44 -27.74 -8.25
C ASN A 260 -0.18 -29.24 -8.40
N ASP A 261 -1.14 -29.93 -9.02
CA ASP A 261 -1.07 -31.37 -9.31
C ASP A 261 -0.84 -31.66 -10.81
N GLY A 262 -0.59 -30.60 -11.61
CA GLY A 262 -0.37 -30.70 -13.05
C GLY A 262 -1.64 -30.96 -13.87
N SER A 263 -2.84 -30.96 -13.25
CA SER A 263 -4.10 -31.18 -13.95
C SER A 263 -4.58 -29.93 -14.71
N GLU A 264 -5.41 -30.14 -15.74
CA GLU A 264 -6.04 -29.03 -16.47
C GLU A 264 -7.04 -28.30 -15.58
N GLU A 265 -7.75 -29.02 -14.71
CA GLU A 265 -8.66 -28.42 -13.73
C GLU A 265 -7.95 -27.42 -12.81
N TRP A 266 -6.73 -27.77 -12.34
CA TRP A 266 -5.92 -26.85 -11.58
C TRP A 266 -5.54 -25.64 -12.41
N ALA A 267 -5.12 -25.84 -13.67
CA ALA A 267 -4.72 -24.76 -14.56
C ALA A 267 -5.87 -23.80 -14.87
N GLU A 268 -7.10 -24.31 -15.04
CA GLU A 268 -8.31 -23.51 -15.24
C GLU A 268 -8.63 -22.67 -14.00
N ARG A 269 -8.61 -23.28 -12.81
CA ARG A 269 -8.81 -22.54 -11.55
C ARG A 269 -7.74 -21.46 -11.36
N ALA A 270 -6.48 -21.78 -11.60
CA ALA A 270 -5.38 -20.81 -11.50
C ALA A 270 -5.58 -19.62 -12.46
N ARG A 271 -5.93 -19.87 -13.72
CA ARG A 271 -6.25 -18.84 -14.72
C ARG A 271 -7.42 -17.95 -14.25
N GLY A 272 -8.44 -18.57 -13.66
CA GLY A 272 -9.60 -17.85 -13.14
C GLY A 272 -9.26 -16.93 -11.97
N TRP A 273 -8.57 -17.44 -10.94
CA TRP A 273 -8.16 -16.60 -9.79
C TRP A 273 -7.12 -15.54 -10.16
N ILE A 274 -6.20 -15.84 -11.10
CA ILE A 274 -5.30 -14.84 -11.67
C ILE A 274 -6.09 -13.75 -12.42
N SER A 275 -7.18 -14.08 -13.08
CA SER A 275 -8.04 -13.07 -13.73
C SER A 275 -8.70 -12.14 -12.69
N VAL A 276 -9.18 -12.67 -11.57
CA VAL A 276 -9.73 -11.88 -10.46
C VAL A 276 -8.65 -10.98 -9.86
N MET A 277 -7.45 -11.51 -9.60
CA MET A 277 -6.32 -10.74 -9.11
C MET A 277 -5.89 -9.64 -10.08
N LYS A 278 -5.91 -9.89 -11.39
CA LYS A 278 -5.63 -8.85 -12.39
C LYS A 278 -6.67 -7.72 -12.32
N LEU A 279 -7.94 -8.05 -12.16
CA LEU A 279 -8.98 -7.04 -11.96
C LEU A 279 -8.71 -6.20 -10.71
N ASP A 280 -8.36 -6.83 -9.59
CA ASP A 280 -7.99 -6.17 -8.34
C ASP A 280 -6.79 -5.22 -8.53
N ALA A 281 -5.74 -5.67 -9.19
CA ALA A 281 -4.56 -4.86 -9.48
C ALA A 281 -4.87 -3.66 -10.40
N TRP A 282 -5.72 -3.85 -11.43
CA TRP A 282 -6.11 -2.76 -12.34
C TRP A 282 -7.02 -1.73 -11.67
N VAL A 283 -7.96 -2.17 -10.82
CA VAL A 283 -8.79 -1.24 -10.03
C VAL A 283 -7.91 -0.43 -9.09
N ALA A 284 -6.98 -1.07 -8.41
CA ALA A 284 -6.00 -0.41 -7.56
C ALA A 284 -5.15 0.60 -8.35
N TRP A 285 -4.68 0.20 -9.54
CA TRP A 285 -3.90 1.07 -10.44
C TRP A 285 -4.66 2.35 -10.81
N VAL A 286 -5.94 2.25 -11.16
CA VAL A 286 -6.76 3.42 -11.46
C VAL A 286 -6.82 4.36 -10.26
N ILE A 287 -7.04 3.82 -9.05
CA ILE A 287 -7.17 4.61 -7.83
C ILE A 287 -5.86 5.34 -7.50
N TYR A 288 -4.75 4.62 -7.39
CA TYR A 288 -3.50 5.28 -7.01
C TYR A 288 -2.92 6.16 -8.12
N THR A 289 -3.14 5.83 -9.41
CA THR A 289 -2.71 6.68 -10.51
C THR A 289 -3.51 7.97 -10.58
N ALA A 290 -4.84 7.89 -10.39
CA ALA A 290 -5.69 9.09 -10.30
C ALA A 290 -5.27 10.00 -9.13
N SER A 291 -4.98 9.41 -7.98
CA SER A 291 -4.48 10.13 -6.81
C SER A 291 -3.12 10.79 -7.09
N THR A 292 -2.16 10.04 -7.63
CA THR A 292 -0.82 10.56 -7.99
C THR A 292 -0.94 11.73 -8.98
N ALA A 293 -1.72 11.55 -10.06
CA ALA A 293 -1.92 12.59 -11.06
C ALA A 293 -2.59 13.83 -10.46
N ALA A 294 -3.57 13.65 -9.56
CA ALA A 294 -4.24 14.76 -8.89
C ALA A 294 -3.27 15.56 -8.01
N PHE A 295 -2.53 14.90 -7.11
CA PHE A 295 -1.56 15.58 -6.24
C PHE A 295 -0.41 16.19 -7.01
N TYR A 296 0.07 15.53 -8.07
CA TYR A 296 1.06 16.10 -8.97
C TYR A 296 0.54 17.40 -9.63
N THR A 297 -0.68 17.36 -10.16
CA THR A 297 -1.32 18.53 -10.79
C THR A 297 -1.52 19.68 -9.81
N LEU A 298 -1.92 19.40 -8.56
CA LEU A 298 -2.02 20.41 -7.50
C LEU A 298 -0.68 21.08 -7.24
N GLY A 299 0.40 20.32 -7.15
CA GLY A 299 1.76 20.86 -7.02
C GLY A 299 2.19 21.67 -8.23
N ALA A 300 1.92 21.18 -9.44
CA ALA A 300 2.29 21.81 -10.70
C ALA A 300 1.52 23.13 -10.96
N ALA A 301 0.21 23.13 -10.69
CA ALA A 301 -0.64 24.29 -10.96
C ALA A 301 -0.52 25.39 -9.91
N VAL A 302 -0.32 25.04 -8.64
CA VAL A 302 -0.37 26.02 -7.55
C VAL A 302 1.02 26.39 -7.03
N LEU A 303 1.86 25.42 -6.73
CA LEU A 303 3.17 25.69 -6.09
C LEU A 303 4.24 26.08 -7.11
N HIS A 304 4.27 25.44 -8.28
CA HIS A 304 5.29 25.70 -9.29
C HIS A 304 5.32 27.15 -9.76
N PRO A 305 4.20 27.80 -10.12
CA PRO A 305 4.19 29.20 -10.54
C PRO A 305 4.63 30.16 -9.43
N GLN A 306 4.47 29.78 -8.18
CA GLN A 306 4.87 30.56 -7.01
C GLN A 306 6.34 30.33 -6.60
N GLY A 307 7.05 29.39 -7.26
CA GLY A 307 8.41 29.01 -6.88
C GLY A 307 8.50 28.29 -5.53
N LEU A 308 7.38 27.83 -4.99
CA LEU A 308 7.30 27.17 -3.69
C LEU A 308 7.56 25.68 -3.84
N VAL A 309 8.71 25.20 -3.36
CA VAL A 309 9.03 23.78 -3.32
C VAL A 309 9.00 23.30 -1.88
N PRO A 310 8.04 22.45 -1.49
CA PRO A 310 7.93 21.94 -0.11
C PRO A 310 9.22 21.25 0.35
N LYS A 311 9.71 21.57 1.55
CA LYS A 311 10.95 21.01 2.11
C LYS A 311 10.84 20.83 3.62
N GLY A 312 11.32 19.67 4.11
CA GLY A 312 11.47 19.43 5.56
C GLY A 312 10.20 19.75 6.35
N ASN A 313 10.35 20.40 7.49
CA ASN A 313 9.24 20.71 8.41
C ASN A 313 8.18 21.68 7.85
N GLU A 314 8.48 22.40 6.76
CA GLU A 314 7.53 23.31 6.11
C GLU A 314 6.66 22.61 5.05
N LEU A 315 6.87 21.33 4.83
CA LEU A 315 6.23 20.57 3.77
C LEU A 315 4.71 20.59 3.90
N ILE A 316 4.16 20.24 5.05
CA ILE A 316 2.72 20.22 5.28
C ILE A 316 2.11 21.61 5.24
N THR A 317 2.78 22.63 5.78
CA THR A 317 2.31 24.03 5.74
C THR A 317 2.33 24.59 4.33
N THR A 318 3.37 24.28 3.54
CA THR A 318 3.45 24.69 2.14
C THR A 318 2.35 24.04 1.30
N ILE A 319 2.07 22.76 1.50
CA ILE A 319 0.95 22.08 0.82
C ILE A 319 -0.39 22.64 1.30
N ALA A 320 -0.55 22.92 2.61
CA ALA A 320 -1.76 23.51 3.15
C ALA A 320 -2.04 24.91 2.54
N SER A 321 -1.00 25.65 2.20
CA SER A 321 -1.14 26.97 1.56
C SER A 321 -1.82 26.92 0.18
N ILE A 322 -1.71 25.79 -0.53
CA ILE A 322 -2.45 25.56 -1.78
C ILE A 322 -3.94 25.78 -1.56
N PHE A 323 -4.47 25.19 -0.49
CA PHE A 323 -5.90 25.19 -0.20
C PHE A 323 -6.38 26.49 0.42
N THR A 324 -5.57 27.08 1.30
CA THR A 324 -5.91 28.34 1.96
C THR A 324 -5.89 29.53 1.01
N SER A 325 -4.95 29.55 0.06
CA SER A 325 -4.87 30.62 -0.96
C SER A 325 -5.92 30.47 -2.07
N THR A 326 -6.42 29.25 -2.28
CA THR A 326 -7.32 28.91 -3.39
C THR A 326 -8.79 29.01 -2.96
N ILE A 327 -9.14 28.52 -1.77
CA ILE A 327 -10.54 28.35 -1.33
C ILE A 327 -10.85 29.28 -0.15
N GLY A 328 -9.84 29.61 0.68
CA GLY A 328 -9.98 30.48 1.85
C GLY A 328 -9.45 29.87 3.14
N GLY A 329 -9.21 30.71 4.15
CA GLY A 329 -8.51 30.32 5.38
C GLY A 329 -9.15 29.16 6.19
N TRP A 330 -10.46 28.99 6.07
CA TRP A 330 -11.20 27.90 6.77
C TRP A 330 -10.82 26.49 6.29
N VAL A 331 -10.30 26.37 5.08
CA VAL A 331 -9.91 25.07 4.50
C VAL A 331 -8.60 24.56 5.09
N GLY A 332 -7.74 25.44 5.63
CA GLY A 332 -6.47 25.05 6.22
C GLY A 332 -6.62 23.97 7.31
N PRO A 333 -7.42 24.19 8.37
CA PRO A 333 -7.69 23.18 9.38
C PRO A 333 -8.28 21.88 8.81
N VAL A 334 -9.20 21.97 7.86
CA VAL A 334 -9.81 20.80 7.20
C VAL A 334 -8.75 19.99 6.46
N PHE A 335 -7.85 20.67 5.72
CA PHE A 335 -6.73 20.02 5.04
C PHE A 335 -5.78 19.35 6.03
N LEU A 336 -5.46 19.97 7.16
CA LEU A 336 -4.58 19.39 8.17
C LEU A 336 -5.16 18.11 8.78
N VAL A 337 -6.47 18.08 9.06
CA VAL A 337 -7.16 16.84 9.49
C VAL A 337 -7.07 15.78 8.40
N PHE A 338 -7.37 16.14 7.15
CA PHE A 338 -7.28 15.27 6.00
C PHE A 338 -5.87 14.70 5.82
N ALA A 339 -4.83 15.54 5.89
CA ALA A 339 -3.44 15.14 5.77
C ALA A 339 -3.03 14.18 6.90
N ALA A 340 -3.39 14.48 8.15
CA ALA A 340 -3.10 13.61 9.29
C ALA A 340 -3.76 12.24 9.12
N VAL A 341 -5.03 12.17 8.71
CA VAL A 341 -5.76 10.91 8.46
C VAL A 341 -5.15 10.16 7.29
N ALA A 342 -4.81 10.85 6.19
CA ALA A 342 -4.22 10.25 5.00
C ALA A 342 -2.83 9.65 5.28
N LEU A 343 -2.01 10.34 6.06
CA LEU A 343 -0.69 9.84 6.45
C LEU A 343 -0.80 8.71 7.48
N PHE A 344 -1.69 8.83 8.46
CA PHE A 344 -1.89 7.79 9.47
C PHE A 344 -2.42 6.47 8.88
N LYS A 345 -3.37 6.53 7.92
CA LYS A 345 -3.84 5.32 7.24
C LYS A 345 -2.72 4.60 6.49
N THR A 346 -1.76 5.35 5.93
CA THR A 346 -0.58 4.76 5.27
C THR A 346 0.24 3.93 6.25
N ILE A 347 0.41 4.39 7.48
CA ILE A 347 1.08 3.64 8.55
C ILE A 347 0.29 2.36 8.87
N LEU A 348 -1.04 2.45 8.99
CA LEU A 348 -1.89 1.29 9.25
C LEU A 348 -1.80 0.19 8.18
N ALA A 349 -1.61 0.56 6.92
CA ALA A 349 -1.43 -0.40 5.84
C ALA A 349 0.02 -0.93 5.75
N ASN A 350 0.99 -0.07 6.03
CA ASN A 350 2.39 -0.38 5.80
C ASN A 350 3.04 -1.18 6.94
N VAL A 351 2.69 -0.95 8.20
CA VAL A 351 3.30 -1.68 9.34
C VAL A 351 3.04 -3.19 9.25
N PRO A 352 1.82 -3.68 8.99
CA PRO A 352 1.59 -5.11 8.76
C PRO A 352 2.36 -5.66 7.55
N SER A 353 2.48 -4.86 6.50
CA SER A 353 3.24 -5.23 5.30
C SER A 353 4.72 -5.46 5.61
N LEU A 354 5.33 -4.52 6.35
CA LEU A 354 6.73 -4.60 6.77
C LEU A 354 6.98 -5.82 7.66
N SER A 355 6.10 -6.08 8.62
CA SER A 355 6.25 -7.23 9.52
C SER A 355 6.24 -8.56 8.78
N ARG A 356 5.37 -8.71 7.77
CA ARG A 356 5.30 -9.90 6.92
C ARG A 356 6.55 -10.07 6.07
N GLN A 357 6.96 -9.02 5.39
CA GLN A 357 8.16 -9.03 4.56
C GLN A 357 9.41 -9.36 5.39
N THR A 358 9.58 -8.70 6.53
CA THR A 358 10.74 -8.94 7.42
C THR A 358 10.73 -10.34 7.98
N ALA A 359 9.59 -10.85 8.45
CA ALA A 359 9.48 -12.21 8.95
C ALA A 359 9.78 -13.23 7.84
N ASN A 360 9.25 -13.03 6.63
CA ASN A 360 9.52 -13.92 5.51
C ASN A 360 11.00 -13.87 5.08
N ALA A 361 11.61 -12.67 5.06
CA ALA A 361 13.04 -12.53 4.81
C ALA A 361 13.89 -13.28 5.84
N LEU A 362 13.58 -13.15 7.14
CA LEU A 362 14.26 -13.91 8.20
C LEU A 362 14.11 -15.43 8.00
N SER A 363 12.96 -15.88 7.56
CA SER A 363 12.74 -17.30 7.21
C SER A 363 13.58 -17.71 6.00
N VAL A 364 13.64 -16.90 4.95
CA VAL A 364 14.52 -17.13 3.79
C VAL A 364 15.97 -17.20 4.25
N PHE A 365 16.43 -16.35 5.17
CA PHE A 365 17.76 -16.42 5.77
C PHE A 365 17.93 -17.51 6.87
N ARG A 366 16.95 -18.43 7.00
CA ARG A 366 16.97 -19.61 7.89
C ARG A 366 16.99 -19.29 9.41
N VAL A 367 16.48 -18.16 9.82
CA VAL A 367 16.30 -17.83 11.24
C VAL A 367 15.19 -18.70 11.86
N PHE A 368 14.15 -18.97 11.08
CA PHE A 368 13.06 -19.92 11.41
C PHE A 368 12.45 -20.50 10.14
N THR A 369 11.50 -21.42 10.28
CA THR A 369 10.81 -22.04 9.13
C THR A 369 9.45 -21.36 8.92
N TRP A 370 9.20 -20.79 7.72
CA TRP A 370 7.94 -20.09 7.37
C TRP A 370 6.69 -20.95 7.55
N ARG A 371 6.81 -22.26 7.32
CA ARG A 371 5.72 -23.23 7.49
C ARG A 371 5.35 -23.51 8.95
N ASP A 372 6.22 -23.17 9.91
CA ASP A 372 5.90 -23.22 11.33
C ASP A 372 5.02 -22.01 11.69
N LYS A 373 3.69 -22.22 11.65
CA LYS A 373 2.70 -21.16 11.93
C LYS A 373 2.92 -20.48 13.29
N PRO A 374 3.11 -21.21 14.42
CA PRO A 374 3.41 -20.57 15.71
C PRO A 374 4.65 -19.67 15.71
N ALA A 375 5.74 -20.11 15.06
CA ALA A 375 6.95 -19.30 14.94
C ALA A 375 6.71 -18.08 14.04
N ARG A 376 6.10 -18.26 12.88
CA ARG A 376 5.77 -17.18 11.96
C ARG A 376 4.89 -16.11 12.62
N ASP A 377 3.83 -16.52 13.29
CA ASP A 377 2.90 -15.60 13.96
C ASP A 377 3.57 -14.86 15.13
N ARG A 378 4.51 -15.49 15.83
CA ARG A 378 5.35 -14.83 16.84
C ARG A 378 6.24 -13.76 16.23
N TRP A 379 6.95 -14.09 15.15
CA TRP A 379 7.84 -13.15 14.47
C TRP A 379 7.06 -11.96 13.89
N MET A 380 5.94 -12.21 13.20
CA MET A 380 5.10 -11.14 12.65
C MET A 380 4.56 -10.22 13.74
N ARG A 381 4.03 -10.78 14.85
CA ARG A 381 3.55 -9.98 15.99
C ARG A 381 4.70 -9.27 16.72
N GLY A 382 5.82 -9.91 16.92
CA GLY A 382 7.00 -9.34 17.52
C GLY A 382 7.52 -8.14 16.72
N LEU A 383 7.60 -8.24 15.39
CA LEU A 383 8.02 -7.16 14.51
C LEU A 383 7.01 -6.00 14.47
N MET A 384 5.70 -6.30 14.51
CA MET A 384 4.68 -5.25 14.66
C MET A 384 4.79 -4.51 16.01
N SER A 385 5.21 -5.19 17.08
CA SER A 385 5.37 -4.61 18.41
C SER A 385 6.75 -4.02 18.67
N SER A 386 7.78 -4.40 17.90
CA SER A 386 9.16 -3.91 18.05
C SER A 386 9.36 -2.45 17.62
N CYS A 387 8.40 -1.87 16.90
CA CYS A 387 8.29 -0.40 16.82
C CYS A 387 8.09 0.25 18.23
N ARG A 388 8.04 -0.55 19.28
CA ARG A 388 7.74 -0.18 20.67
C ARG A 388 8.97 0.07 21.54
N SER A 389 10.16 -0.31 21.16
CA SER A 389 11.27 -0.35 22.13
C SER A 389 12.52 0.39 21.71
N SER A 390 12.45 1.70 21.65
CA SER A 390 13.55 2.52 22.15
C SER A 390 13.41 2.87 23.65
N GLY A 391 12.59 2.14 24.42
CA GLY A 391 12.41 2.37 25.84
C GLY A 391 11.54 1.33 26.54
N GLY A 392 12.15 0.31 27.15
CA GLY A 392 11.55 -0.44 28.24
C GLY A 392 11.07 -1.86 27.92
N CYS A 393 11.60 -2.83 28.65
CA CYS A 393 11.21 -4.25 28.63
C CYS A 393 9.72 -4.49 28.76
N SER A 394 9.18 -5.35 27.93
CA SER A 394 7.79 -5.80 27.93
C SER A 394 7.59 -7.10 28.74
N PRO A 395 6.47 -7.25 29.50
CA PRO A 395 6.18 -8.38 30.41
C PRO A 395 5.73 -9.68 29.73
N TRP A 396 5.94 -9.88 28.42
CA TRP A 396 5.39 -11.03 27.69
C TRP A 396 6.39 -12.17 27.41
N CYS A 397 7.54 -12.20 28.12
CA CYS A 397 8.46 -13.33 28.15
C CYS A 397 8.18 -14.25 29.34
N SER A 398 6.96 -14.71 29.51
CA SER A 398 6.66 -15.82 30.42
C SER A 398 6.09 -16.98 29.61
N PRO A 399 6.73 -18.15 29.60
CA PRO A 399 6.13 -19.35 29.03
C PRO A 399 5.01 -19.79 29.97
N ARG A 400 3.77 -19.72 29.53
CA ARG A 400 2.70 -20.46 30.19
C ARG A 400 2.85 -21.93 29.83
N ARG A 401 2.99 -22.73 30.85
CA ARG A 401 2.93 -24.19 30.83
C ARG A 401 1.59 -24.69 30.31
#